data_3d8393138d47f228060da94a12ed6e92
#
_entry.id   3d8393138d47f228060da94a12ed6e92
#
_cell.length_a   1.000
_cell.length_b   1.000
_cell.length_c   1.000
_cell.angle_alpha   90.00
_cell.angle_beta   90.00
_cell.angle_gamma   90.00
#
_symmetry.space_group_name_H-M   'P 1'
#
loop_
_entity.id
_entity.type
_entity.pdbx_description
1 polymer ?
#
loop_
_entity_poly.entity_id
_entity_poly.type
_entity_poly.pdbx_seq_one_letter_code
_entity_poly.pdbx_strand_id
1 'polypeptide(L)'
;MTYPRLSLALLLAATTLSGCASWMPSAFKSDPAESQWVGNYKSDTEMGLTTHLHLASDHAATTTYTYTNGDPDLLETGHWQAINPTSVKVTMITHQGRPLNSERIYSYDPHSEQLSTQQETVDGQTYELGVEGLILQRQ
;
A
#
# COMPACT_ATOMS: atom_id res chain seq x y z
N MET A 1 -78.27 8.73 -12.66
CA MET A 1 -77.30 8.85 -11.59
C MET A 1 -76.00 8.25 -12.03
N THR A 2 -75.13 9.09 -12.41
CA THR A 2 -73.78 8.70 -12.80
C THR A 2 -72.84 8.92 -11.63
N TYR A 3 -72.28 7.86 -11.11
CA TYR A 3 -71.24 7.96 -10.14
C TYR A 3 -69.91 8.20 -10.83
N PRO A 4 -69.16 9.20 -10.42
CA PRO A 4 -67.84 9.37 -10.97
C PRO A 4 -66.98 8.23 -10.45
N ARG A 5 -66.53 7.39 -11.35
CA ARG A 5 -65.49 6.45 -11.05
C ARG A 5 -64.22 7.23 -10.92
N LEU A 6 -63.81 7.41 -9.70
CA LEU A 6 -62.44 7.81 -9.42
C LEU A 6 -61.53 6.68 -9.84
N SER A 7 -60.94 6.83 -10.99
CA SER A 7 -59.79 6.03 -11.34
C SER A 7 -58.65 6.49 -10.51
N LEU A 8 -58.39 5.74 -9.45
CA LEU A 8 -57.17 5.87 -8.68
C LEU A 8 -56.02 5.36 -9.56
N ALA A 9 -55.40 6.29 -10.26
CA ALA A 9 -54.14 5.98 -10.92
C ALA A 9 -53.12 5.77 -9.82
N LEU A 10 -52.85 4.54 -9.54
CA LEU A 10 -51.74 4.15 -8.70
C LEU A 10 -50.47 4.44 -9.50
N LEU A 11 -49.92 5.62 -9.29
CA LEU A 11 -48.56 5.90 -9.70
C LEU A 11 -47.66 5.05 -8.81
N LEU A 12 -47.30 3.88 -9.31
CA LEU A 12 -46.14 3.18 -8.82
C LEU A 12 -44.91 4.04 -9.20
N ALA A 13 -44.50 4.84 -8.27
CA ALA A 13 -43.17 5.40 -8.31
C ALA A 13 -42.22 4.23 -8.13
N ALA A 14 -41.78 3.68 -9.23
CA ALA A 14 -40.63 2.80 -9.23
C ALA A 14 -39.42 3.65 -8.82
N THR A 15 -39.16 3.71 -7.53
CA THR A 15 -37.92 4.23 -7.04
C THR A 15 -36.86 3.22 -7.47
N THR A 16 -36.25 3.48 -8.58
CA THR A 16 -35.08 2.74 -9.00
C THR A 16 -33.96 3.10 -8.03
N LEU A 17 -33.72 2.23 -7.07
CA LEU A 17 -32.56 2.26 -6.19
C LEU A 17 -31.33 1.84 -6.98
N SER A 18 -31.02 2.55 -8.05
CA SER A 18 -29.87 2.20 -8.90
C SER A 18 -28.56 2.83 -8.43
N GLY A 19 -28.56 3.52 -7.31
CA GLY A 19 -27.39 4.25 -6.84
C GLY A 19 -26.54 3.57 -5.78
N CYS A 20 -27.02 2.48 -5.16
CA CYS A 20 -26.34 1.95 -3.96
C CYS A 20 -25.25 0.92 -4.25
N ALA A 21 -25.08 0.46 -5.48
CA ALA A 21 -24.11 -0.57 -5.80
C ALA A 21 -22.71 -0.05 -6.03
N SER A 22 -22.50 1.26 -6.17
CA SER A 22 -21.22 1.83 -6.56
C SER A 22 -20.26 2.11 -5.40
N TRP A 23 -20.72 2.04 -4.16
CA TRP A 23 -19.87 2.34 -3.00
C TRP A 23 -19.35 1.10 -2.25
N MET A 24 -20.00 -0.05 -2.40
CA MET A 24 -19.58 -1.27 -1.69
C MET A 24 -18.28 -1.88 -2.21
N PRO A 25 -17.94 -1.86 -3.50
CA PRO A 25 -16.69 -2.45 -3.96
C PRO A 25 -15.43 -1.68 -3.60
N SER A 26 -15.52 -0.40 -3.30
CA SER A 26 -14.33 0.42 -3.03
C SER A 26 -13.65 0.11 -1.70
N ALA A 27 -14.34 -0.55 -0.75
CA ALA A 27 -13.77 -0.95 0.53
C ALA A 27 -12.77 -2.12 0.41
N PHE A 28 -12.82 -2.89 -0.69
CA PHE A 28 -12.03 -4.10 -0.88
C PHE A 28 -11.17 -4.09 -2.13
N LYS A 29 -11.22 -3.03 -2.92
CA LYS A 29 -10.41 -2.89 -4.12
C LYS A 29 -9.38 -1.78 -3.89
N SER A 30 -8.14 -2.08 -4.24
CA SER A 30 -7.12 -1.04 -4.35
C SER A 30 -7.58 0.01 -5.36
N ASP A 31 -7.46 1.28 -5.00
CA ASP A 31 -7.66 2.37 -5.95
C ASP A 31 -6.74 2.14 -7.15
N PRO A 32 -7.21 2.31 -8.42
CA PRO A 32 -6.33 2.22 -9.58
C PRO A 32 -5.09 3.10 -9.49
N ALA A 33 -5.17 4.26 -8.82
CA ALA A 33 -4.02 5.11 -8.56
C ALA A 33 -3.02 4.48 -7.57
N GLU A 34 -3.47 3.60 -6.68
CA GLU A 34 -2.61 2.89 -5.73
C GLU A 34 -2.00 1.63 -6.32
N SER A 35 -2.56 1.07 -7.40
CA SER A 35 -2.06 -0.15 -8.02
C SER A 35 -0.63 0.00 -8.56
N GLN A 36 -0.19 1.23 -8.82
CA GLN A 36 1.20 1.49 -9.21
C GLN A 36 2.22 1.08 -8.15
N TRP A 37 1.82 1.04 -6.88
CA TRP A 37 2.71 0.70 -5.78
C TRP A 37 2.86 -0.81 -5.58
N VAL A 38 1.87 -1.58 -6.01
CA VAL A 38 1.84 -3.03 -5.82
C VAL A 38 2.95 -3.69 -6.62
N GLY A 39 3.74 -4.53 -5.97
CA GLY A 39 4.81 -5.27 -6.63
C GLY A 39 5.97 -5.60 -5.70
N ASN A 40 7.04 -6.04 -6.32
CA ASN A 40 8.28 -6.41 -5.65
C ASN A 40 9.37 -5.41 -6.02
N TYR A 41 10.15 -5.03 -5.01
CA TYR A 41 11.24 -4.09 -5.15
C TYR A 41 12.49 -4.67 -4.48
N LYS A 42 13.65 -4.41 -5.05
CA LYS A 42 14.90 -4.98 -4.57
C LYS A 42 16.01 -3.96 -4.65
N SER A 43 16.84 -3.88 -3.61
CA SER A 43 18.05 -3.09 -3.62
C SER A 43 19.19 -3.82 -4.33
N ASP A 44 20.21 -3.08 -4.72
CA ASP A 44 21.52 -3.68 -4.98
C ASP A 44 22.08 -4.26 -3.69
N THR A 45 22.98 -5.21 -3.82
CA THR A 45 23.67 -5.77 -2.66
C THR A 45 24.75 -4.80 -2.21
N GLU A 46 24.60 -4.26 -1.01
CA GLU A 46 25.56 -3.36 -0.42
C GLU A 46 26.03 -3.89 0.94
N MET A 47 27.32 -3.93 1.17
CA MET A 47 27.91 -4.44 2.42
C MET A 47 27.42 -5.85 2.80
N GLY A 48 27.16 -6.69 1.78
CA GLY A 48 26.67 -8.05 1.99
C GLY A 48 25.17 -8.17 2.30
N LEU A 49 24.40 -7.08 2.12
CA LEU A 49 22.97 -7.03 2.44
C LEU A 49 22.17 -6.65 1.20
N THR A 50 21.10 -7.40 0.94
CA THR A 50 20.09 -7.08 -0.08
C THR A 50 18.74 -6.92 0.61
N THR A 51 18.05 -5.83 0.30
CA THR A 51 16.71 -5.54 0.81
C THR A 51 15.67 -5.85 -0.25
N HIS A 52 14.67 -6.64 0.10
CA HIS A 52 13.50 -6.92 -0.72
C HIS A 52 12.27 -6.33 -0.06
N LEU A 53 11.51 -5.54 -0.78
CA LEU A 53 10.24 -4.99 -0.33
C LEU A 53 9.12 -5.53 -1.22
N HIS A 54 8.09 -6.09 -0.60
CA HIS A 54 6.86 -6.49 -1.29
C HIS A 54 5.70 -5.66 -0.80
N LEU A 55 5.01 -4.99 -1.72
CA LEU A 55 3.79 -4.25 -1.45
C LEU A 55 2.62 -5.00 -2.08
N ALA A 56 1.72 -5.49 -1.24
CA ALA A 56 0.57 -6.27 -1.67
C ALA A 56 -0.65 -5.38 -1.92
N SER A 57 -1.59 -5.88 -2.72
CA SER A 57 -2.80 -5.13 -3.09
C SER A 57 -3.76 -4.90 -1.93
N ASP A 58 -3.65 -5.68 -0.87
CA ASP A 58 -4.42 -5.53 0.38
C ASP A 58 -3.78 -4.55 1.37
N HIS A 59 -2.77 -3.79 0.94
CA HIS A 59 -1.97 -2.88 1.75
C HIS A 59 -1.03 -3.54 2.74
N ALA A 60 -0.85 -4.86 2.67
CA ALA A 60 0.21 -5.53 3.42
C ALA A 60 1.58 -5.19 2.83
N ALA A 61 2.58 -5.11 3.68
CA ALA A 61 3.96 -4.88 3.28
C ALA A 61 4.87 -5.89 3.98
N THR A 62 5.87 -6.35 3.25
CA THR A 62 6.87 -7.29 3.76
C THR A 62 8.24 -6.82 3.33
N THR A 63 9.17 -6.75 4.26
CA THR A 63 10.58 -6.51 3.95
C THR A 63 11.40 -7.73 4.34
N THR A 64 12.22 -8.20 3.41
CA THR A 64 13.14 -9.31 3.65
C THR A 64 14.58 -8.82 3.46
N TYR A 65 15.42 -9.04 4.45
CA TYR A 65 16.86 -8.74 4.37
C TYR A 65 17.60 -10.04 4.15
N THR A 66 18.35 -10.13 3.06
CA THR A 66 19.14 -11.30 2.69
C THR A 66 20.62 -10.99 2.78
N TYR A 67 21.36 -11.84 3.47
CA TYR A 67 22.80 -11.69 3.65
C TYR A 67 23.57 -12.62 2.72
N THR A 68 24.65 -12.10 2.14
CA THR A 68 25.50 -12.89 1.22
C THR A 68 26.37 -13.93 1.94
N ASN A 69 26.56 -13.79 3.26
CA ASN A 69 27.38 -14.72 4.07
C ASN A 69 26.66 -16.02 4.45
N GLY A 70 25.39 -16.20 4.01
CA GLY A 70 24.60 -17.39 4.33
C GLY A 70 23.84 -17.32 5.65
N ASP A 71 23.88 -16.20 6.36
CA ASP A 71 23.02 -15.99 7.53
C ASP A 71 21.54 -16.06 7.12
N PRO A 72 20.65 -16.51 8.02
CA PRO A 72 19.22 -16.55 7.73
C PRO A 72 18.66 -15.18 7.40
N ASP A 73 17.67 -15.16 6.49
CA ASP A 73 16.94 -13.96 6.14
C ASP A 73 16.24 -13.38 7.36
N LEU A 74 16.18 -12.05 7.43
CA LEU A 74 15.38 -11.33 8.42
C LEU A 74 14.08 -10.85 7.76
N LEU A 75 12.97 -11.12 8.42
CA LEU A 75 11.63 -10.80 7.91
C LEU A 75 10.96 -9.74 8.76
N GLU A 76 10.50 -8.68 8.13
CA GLU A 76 9.64 -7.66 8.72
C GLU A 76 8.30 -7.64 8.01
N THR A 77 7.22 -7.47 8.75
CA THR A 77 5.88 -7.36 8.22
C THR A 77 5.17 -6.12 8.72
N GLY A 78 4.28 -5.61 7.92
CA GLY A 78 3.51 -4.43 8.24
C GLY A 78 2.53 -4.07 7.15
N HIS A 79 2.40 -2.79 6.88
CA HIS A 79 1.45 -2.27 5.89
C HIS A 79 2.02 -1.03 5.19
N TRP A 80 1.39 -0.68 4.08
CA TRP A 80 1.75 0.50 3.32
C TRP A 80 0.53 1.37 3.03
N GLN A 81 0.79 2.66 2.83
CA GLN A 81 -0.21 3.65 2.48
C GLN A 81 0.39 4.67 1.53
N ALA A 82 -0.30 4.94 0.42
CA ALA A 82 0.07 6.03 -0.46
C ALA A 82 -0.21 7.37 0.24
N ILE A 83 0.78 8.26 0.25
CA ILE A 83 0.64 9.61 0.81
C ILE A 83 0.18 10.57 -0.28
N ASN A 84 0.77 10.45 -1.45
CA ASN A 84 0.47 11.23 -2.65
C ASN A 84 0.89 10.41 -3.88
N PRO A 85 0.72 10.92 -5.12
CA PRO A 85 1.05 10.14 -6.31
C PRO A 85 2.52 9.71 -6.44
N THR A 86 3.43 10.32 -5.69
CA THR A 86 4.87 10.03 -5.77
C THR A 86 5.51 9.59 -4.46
N SER A 87 4.72 9.38 -3.41
CA SER A 87 5.25 8.98 -2.10
C SER A 87 4.38 7.92 -1.44
N VAL A 88 5.01 6.91 -0.87
CA VAL A 88 4.37 5.84 -0.13
C VAL A 88 5.02 5.68 1.24
N LYS A 89 4.19 5.54 2.26
CA LYS A 89 4.63 5.25 3.61
C LYS A 89 4.54 3.75 3.87
N VAL A 90 5.64 3.16 4.29
CA VAL A 90 5.73 1.74 4.65
C VAL A 90 6.01 1.64 6.15
N THR A 91 5.09 1.03 6.85
CA THR A 91 5.17 0.84 8.30
C THR A 91 5.38 -0.64 8.60
N MET A 92 6.47 -0.97 9.29
CA MET A 92 6.73 -2.33 9.76
C MET A 92 6.34 -2.45 11.22
N ILE A 93 5.55 -3.45 11.54
CA ILE A 93 5.01 -3.68 12.89
C ILE A 93 5.58 -4.92 13.56
N THR A 94 6.27 -5.78 12.80
CA THR A 94 6.99 -6.93 13.36
C THR A 94 8.37 -7.07 12.72
N HIS A 95 9.31 -7.57 13.50
CA HIS A 95 10.65 -7.99 13.07
C HIS A 95 10.90 -9.39 13.62
N GLN A 96 11.01 -10.38 12.73
CA GLN A 96 11.17 -11.78 13.13
C GLN A 96 10.10 -12.23 14.13
N GLY A 97 8.83 -11.78 13.93
CA GLY A 97 7.71 -12.08 14.79
C GLY A 97 7.64 -11.27 16.09
N ARG A 98 8.61 -10.41 16.36
CA ARG A 98 8.62 -9.52 17.54
C ARG A 98 8.07 -8.15 17.20
N PRO A 99 7.45 -7.44 18.15
CA PRO A 99 6.94 -6.10 17.90
C PRO A 99 8.03 -5.14 17.42
N LEU A 100 7.71 -4.38 16.39
CA LEU A 100 8.55 -3.33 15.83
C LEU A 100 7.66 -2.11 15.55
N ASN A 101 8.21 -0.92 15.64
CA ASN A 101 7.57 0.29 15.18
C ASN A 101 8.56 1.03 14.29
N SER A 102 8.53 0.72 13.01
CA SER A 102 9.40 1.31 12.01
C SER A 102 8.59 1.91 10.87
N GLU A 103 9.01 3.07 10.39
CA GLU A 103 8.34 3.79 9.32
C GLU A 103 9.36 4.34 8.35
N ARG A 104 9.12 4.09 7.06
CA ARG A 104 9.88 4.67 5.96
C ARG A 104 8.94 5.33 4.97
N ILE A 105 9.31 6.51 4.50
CA ILE A 105 8.60 7.18 3.41
C ILE A 105 9.47 7.08 2.18
N TYR A 106 8.98 6.36 1.18
CA TYR A 106 9.66 6.19 -0.10
C TYR A 106 9.13 7.18 -1.13
N SER A 107 10.05 7.77 -1.88
CA SER A 107 9.74 8.54 -3.09
C SER A 107 9.83 7.63 -4.30
N TYR A 108 8.91 7.79 -5.25
CA TYR A 108 8.83 6.98 -6.46
C TYR A 108 9.25 7.80 -7.67
N ASP A 109 10.16 7.22 -8.47
CA ASP A 109 10.52 7.75 -9.78
C ASP A 109 9.86 6.89 -10.85
N PRO A 110 8.86 7.42 -11.60
CA PRO A 110 8.15 6.66 -12.61
C PRO A 110 9.00 6.31 -13.84
N HIS A 111 10.06 7.05 -14.11
CA HIS A 111 10.95 6.78 -15.24
C HIS A 111 11.83 5.56 -15.00
N SER A 112 12.38 5.44 -13.81
CA SER A 112 13.24 4.32 -13.43
C SER A 112 12.50 3.21 -12.68
N GLU A 113 11.26 3.45 -12.26
CA GLU A 113 10.47 2.57 -11.40
C GLU A 113 11.20 2.23 -10.10
N GLN A 114 11.86 3.24 -9.52
CA GLN A 114 12.62 3.12 -8.29
C GLN A 114 11.88 3.76 -7.11
N LEU A 115 11.96 3.09 -5.97
CA LEU A 115 11.64 3.67 -4.67
C LEU A 115 12.94 4.08 -3.98
N SER A 116 12.95 5.24 -3.34
CA SER A 116 14.10 5.69 -2.57
C SER A 116 13.68 6.33 -1.26
N THR A 117 14.46 6.09 -0.22
CA THR A 117 14.29 6.76 1.08
C THR A 117 15.64 7.01 1.71
N GLN A 118 15.77 8.11 2.43
CA GLN A 118 17.04 8.48 3.09
C GLN A 118 16.97 8.27 4.59
N GLN A 119 15.80 8.06 5.15
CA GLN A 119 15.58 8.00 6.58
C GLN A 119 14.63 6.90 6.97
N GLU A 120 14.83 6.37 8.16
CA GLU A 120 13.92 5.45 8.83
C GLU A 120 13.61 5.98 10.21
N THR A 121 12.34 5.96 10.60
CA THR A 121 11.92 6.31 11.96
C THR A 121 11.61 5.03 12.72
N VAL A 122 12.31 4.78 13.82
CA VAL A 122 12.11 3.63 14.68
C VAL A 122 11.78 4.12 16.08
N ASP A 123 10.64 3.71 16.62
CA ASP A 123 10.15 4.14 17.94
C ASP A 123 10.18 5.66 18.13
N GLY A 124 9.82 6.40 17.08
CA GLY A 124 9.79 7.86 17.08
C GLY A 124 11.13 8.55 16.87
N GLN A 125 12.22 7.79 16.72
CA GLN A 125 13.55 8.32 16.48
C GLN A 125 13.96 8.10 15.01
N THR A 126 14.47 9.15 14.36
CA THR A 126 14.85 9.11 12.96
C THR A 126 16.34 8.80 12.80
N TYR A 127 16.62 7.86 11.89
CA TYR A 127 17.98 7.41 11.55
C TYR A 127 18.23 7.63 10.06
N GLU A 128 19.45 8.05 9.72
CA GLU A 128 19.89 8.16 8.32
C GLU A 128 20.26 6.79 7.75
N LEU A 129 19.88 6.51 6.51
CA LEU A 129 20.13 5.25 5.80
C LEU A 129 21.33 5.36 4.84
N GLY A 130 22.43 5.97 5.28
CA GLY A 130 23.63 6.17 4.48
C GLY A 130 23.58 7.44 3.63
N VAL A 131 24.66 7.68 2.85
CA VAL A 131 24.83 8.92 2.09
C VAL A 131 23.83 9.05 0.95
N GLU A 132 23.53 7.96 0.26
CA GLU A 132 22.58 7.91 -0.87
C GLU A 132 21.21 7.37 -0.46
N GLY A 133 21.06 6.96 0.80
CA GLY A 133 19.86 6.31 1.28
C GLY A 133 19.68 4.89 0.76
N LEU A 134 18.45 4.39 0.81
CA LEU A 134 18.07 3.08 0.29
C LEU A 134 17.32 3.26 -1.03
N ILE A 135 17.79 2.58 -2.06
CA ILE A 135 17.20 2.59 -3.40
C ILE A 135 16.74 1.19 -3.73
N LEU A 136 15.46 1.05 -4.07
CA LEU A 136 14.84 -0.21 -4.43
C LEU A 136 14.33 -0.15 -5.87
N GLN A 137 14.75 -1.11 -6.70
CA GLN A 137 14.32 -1.24 -8.09
C GLN A 137 13.15 -2.21 -8.18
N ARG A 138 12.12 -1.84 -8.93
CA ARG A 138 11.00 -2.74 -9.25
C ARG A 138 11.51 -3.95 -10.02
N GLN A 139 11.03 -5.12 -9.64
CA GLN A 139 11.36 -6.40 -10.27
C GLN A 139 10.32 -6.83 -11.29
#